data_ba009df6cc7b942f155c951b474bf3b6
#
_entry.id   ba009df6cc7b942f155c951b474bf3b6
#
_cell.length_a   1.000
_cell.length_b   1.000
_cell.length_c   1.000
_cell.angle_alpha   90.00
_cell.angle_beta   90.00
_cell.angle_gamma   90.00
#
_symmetry.space_group_name_H-M   'P 1'
#
loop_
_entity.id
_entity.type
_entity.pdbx_description
1 polymer ?
#
loop_
_entity_poly.entity_id
_entity_poly.type
_entity_poly.pdbx_seq_one_letter_code
_entity_poly.pdbx_strand_id
1 'polypeptide(L)'
;SLKKEELNIIRLLPMPDPVQTEKDYKNYLQRAMLNRLTKARYNALTFDDVPFNGASLSHSSFLNIKGGLFASVELIPGKIEASITEFARETERMVRYGFSKKEIDKEKKRLLNTLRRRAESKNPNSLFLLSRKCIKIFISVIKYLPRPKSIVWQENS
;
A
#
# COMPACT_ATOMS: atom_id res chain seq x y z
N SER A 1 -22.74 8.13 -21.41
CA SER A 1 -21.55 7.61 -20.72
C SER A 1 -20.63 8.79 -20.43
N LEU A 2 -20.60 9.24 -19.19
CA LEU A 2 -19.63 10.26 -18.73
C LEU A 2 -18.24 9.68 -18.93
N LYS A 3 -17.41 10.34 -19.75
CA LYS A 3 -15.99 9.99 -19.90
C LYS A 3 -15.32 10.20 -18.54
N LYS A 4 -14.83 9.12 -17.96
CA LYS A 4 -13.98 9.22 -16.77
C LYS A 4 -12.62 9.74 -17.21
N GLU A 5 -12.19 10.85 -16.62
CA GLU A 5 -10.84 11.37 -16.81
C GLU A 5 -9.95 10.76 -15.72
N GLU A 6 -8.84 10.17 -16.12
CA GLU A 6 -7.93 9.48 -15.23
C GLU A 6 -6.48 9.85 -15.56
N LEU A 7 -5.72 10.24 -14.54
CA LEU A 7 -4.29 10.43 -14.64
C LEU A 7 -3.58 9.16 -14.15
N ASN A 8 -2.77 8.58 -15.02
CA ASN A 8 -1.93 7.43 -14.67
C ASN A 8 -0.46 7.81 -14.72
N ILE A 9 0.27 7.55 -13.63
CA ILE A 9 1.71 7.76 -13.51
C ILE A 9 2.37 6.41 -13.27
N ILE A 10 3.32 6.05 -14.14
CA ILE A 10 4.06 4.79 -14.04
C ILE A 10 5.55 5.10 -13.93
N ARG A 11 6.17 4.59 -12.86
CA ARG A 11 7.63 4.59 -12.71
C ARG A 11 8.13 3.16 -12.75
N LEU A 12 8.83 2.81 -13.82
CA LEU A 12 9.43 1.48 -13.96
C LEU A 12 10.61 1.32 -13.00
N LEU A 13 10.70 0.15 -12.40
CA LEU A 13 11.73 -0.28 -11.47
C LEU A 13 12.27 -1.64 -11.90
N PRO A 14 13.44 -2.07 -11.43
CA PRO A 14 13.90 -3.44 -11.61
C PRO A 14 12.82 -4.43 -11.13
N MET A 15 12.71 -5.57 -11.80
CA MET A 15 11.84 -6.64 -11.35
C MET A 15 12.31 -7.12 -9.97
N PRO A 16 11.41 -7.24 -8.98
CA PRO A 16 11.77 -7.87 -7.71
C PRO A 16 12.24 -9.31 -7.95
N ASP A 17 13.27 -9.73 -7.22
CA ASP A 17 13.73 -11.10 -7.28
C ASP A 17 12.61 -12.09 -6.90
N PRO A 18 12.61 -13.28 -7.51
CA PRO A 18 11.71 -14.35 -7.11
C PRO A 18 11.85 -14.66 -5.63
N VAL A 19 10.74 -15.02 -4.99
CA VAL A 19 10.75 -15.36 -3.57
C VAL A 19 11.36 -16.75 -3.39
N GLN A 20 12.64 -16.80 -3.06
CA GLN A 20 13.40 -18.05 -2.84
C GLN A 20 13.89 -18.16 -1.39
N THR A 21 14.12 -17.05 -0.73
CA THR A 21 14.64 -16.98 0.64
C THR A 21 13.64 -16.37 1.60
N GLU A 22 13.91 -16.52 2.89
CA GLU A 22 13.18 -15.85 3.96
C GLU A 22 13.22 -14.32 3.82
N LYS A 23 14.35 -13.78 3.40
CA LYS A 23 14.55 -12.35 3.14
C LYS A 23 13.65 -11.86 2.01
N ASP A 24 13.55 -12.61 0.92
CA ASP A 24 12.71 -12.25 -0.24
C ASP A 24 11.24 -12.26 0.14
N TYR A 25 10.83 -13.26 0.93
CA TYR A 25 9.47 -13.33 1.45
C TYR A 25 9.14 -12.15 2.39
N LYS A 26 10.09 -11.77 3.21
CA LYS A 26 9.98 -10.57 4.07
C LYS A 26 9.75 -9.31 3.22
N ASN A 27 10.56 -9.12 2.18
CA ASN A 27 10.44 -8.00 1.26
C ASN A 27 9.09 -8.01 0.52
N TYR A 28 8.63 -9.19 0.09
CA TYR A 28 7.30 -9.37 -0.49
C TYR A 28 6.19 -8.93 0.44
N LEU A 29 6.22 -9.37 1.71
CA LEU A 29 5.23 -8.99 2.72
C LEU A 29 5.24 -7.49 3.03
N GLN A 30 6.42 -6.86 3.08
CA GLN A 30 6.53 -5.42 3.26
C GLN A 30 5.86 -4.65 2.12
N ARG A 31 6.10 -5.04 0.87
CA ARG A 31 5.44 -4.45 -0.30
C ARG A 31 3.93 -4.67 -0.28
N ALA A 32 3.49 -5.89 0.03
CA ALA A 32 2.07 -6.20 0.15
C ALA A 32 1.38 -5.37 1.23
N MET A 33 2.05 -5.15 2.36
CA MET A 33 1.54 -4.32 3.45
C MET A 33 1.47 -2.84 3.06
N LEU A 34 2.52 -2.33 2.40
CA LEU A 34 2.55 -0.95 1.91
C LEU A 34 1.41 -0.69 0.93
N ASN A 35 1.21 -1.57 -0.06
CA ASN A 35 0.11 -1.45 -1.02
C ASN A 35 -1.28 -1.43 -0.35
N ARG A 36 -1.45 -2.19 0.73
CA ARG A 36 -2.70 -2.17 1.50
C ARG A 36 -2.90 -0.87 2.26
N LEU A 37 -1.86 -0.37 2.89
CA LEU A 37 -1.90 0.88 3.65
C LEU A 37 -2.18 2.08 2.76
N THR A 38 -1.48 2.20 1.62
CA THR A 38 -1.73 3.27 0.65
C THR A 38 -3.15 3.21 0.10
N LYS A 39 -3.61 2.01 -0.29
CA LYS A 39 -4.99 1.82 -0.76
C LYS A 39 -6.02 2.19 0.30
N ALA A 40 -5.81 1.76 1.56
CA ALA A 40 -6.73 2.06 2.65
C ALA A 40 -6.80 3.57 2.93
N ARG A 41 -5.67 4.27 2.85
CA ARG A 41 -5.59 5.72 3.04
C ARG A 41 -6.36 6.46 1.95
N TYR A 42 -6.11 6.18 0.67
CA TYR A 42 -6.85 6.82 -0.42
C TYR A 42 -8.34 6.49 -0.40
N ASN A 43 -8.71 5.24 -0.10
CA ASN A 43 -10.12 4.89 0.06
C ASN A 43 -10.80 5.63 1.23
N ALA A 44 -10.07 5.91 2.31
CA ALA A 44 -10.62 6.69 3.41
C ALA A 44 -10.91 8.14 2.99
N LEU A 45 -10.02 8.73 2.20
CA LEU A 45 -10.18 10.09 1.71
C LEU A 45 -11.38 10.27 0.77
N THR A 46 -11.81 9.23 0.05
CA THR A 46 -13.00 9.34 -0.84
C THR A 46 -14.31 9.53 -0.07
N PHE A 47 -14.32 9.35 1.24
CA PHE A 47 -15.47 9.67 2.10
C PHE A 47 -15.44 11.12 2.62
N ASP A 48 -14.33 11.82 2.43
CA ASP A 48 -14.16 13.23 2.75
C ASP A 48 -14.43 14.07 1.49
N ASP A 49 -14.60 15.38 1.63
CA ASP A 49 -14.78 16.30 0.49
C ASP A 49 -13.42 16.56 -0.19
N VAL A 50 -12.92 15.56 -0.91
CA VAL A 50 -11.68 15.65 -1.68
C VAL A 50 -11.96 15.89 -3.16
N PRO A 51 -11.08 16.57 -3.89
CA PRO A 51 -11.30 16.95 -5.28
C PRO A 51 -11.02 15.82 -6.29
N PHE A 52 -11.13 14.55 -5.92
CA PHE A 52 -11.02 13.39 -6.82
C PHE A 52 -12.02 12.29 -6.44
N ASN A 53 -12.44 11.48 -7.42
CA ASN A 53 -13.37 10.38 -7.20
C ASN A 53 -12.69 9.13 -6.65
N GLY A 54 -11.42 8.96 -6.92
CA GLY A 54 -10.61 7.85 -6.44
C GLY A 54 -9.13 8.08 -6.69
N ALA A 55 -8.31 7.44 -5.88
CA ALA A 55 -6.87 7.45 -6.09
C ALA A 55 -6.25 6.14 -5.63
N SER A 56 -5.14 5.78 -6.24
CA SER A 56 -4.35 4.61 -5.85
C SER A 56 -2.86 4.84 -6.02
N LEU A 57 -2.08 4.21 -5.18
CA LEU A 57 -0.64 4.11 -5.32
C LEU A 57 -0.23 2.69 -4.93
N SER A 58 0.45 1.99 -5.82
CA SER A 58 0.86 0.61 -5.57
C SER A 58 2.20 0.29 -6.20
N HIS A 59 2.90 -0.65 -5.59
CA HIS A 59 4.06 -1.32 -6.18
C HIS A 59 3.62 -2.67 -6.75
N SER A 60 3.82 -2.88 -8.04
CA SER A 60 3.43 -4.12 -8.73
C SER A 60 4.45 -4.48 -9.81
N SER A 61 4.23 -5.60 -10.49
CA SER A 61 4.97 -5.96 -11.70
C SER A 61 4.21 -5.52 -12.95
N PHE A 62 4.95 -5.06 -13.94
CA PHE A 62 4.43 -4.75 -15.27
C PHE A 62 4.80 -5.88 -16.23
N LEU A 63 3.78 -6.57 -16.75
CA LEU A 63 3.91 -7.72 -17.67
C LEU A 63 4.86 -8.82 -17.16
N ASN A 64 5.10 -8.93 -15.86
CA ASN A 64 6.11 -9.84 -15.27
C ASN A 64 7.55 -9.66 -15.79
N ILE A 65 7.86 -8.49 -16.38
CA ILE A 65 9.17 -8.16 -16.94
C ILE A 65 9.86 -7.09 -16.10
N LYS A 66 9.11 -6.10 -15.62
CA LYS A 66 9.61 -4.99 -14.81
C LYS A 66 8.75 -4.82 -13.56
N GLY A 67 9.37 -4.41 -12.47
CA GLY A 67 8.67 -3.83 -11.34
C GLY A 67 8.24 -2.40 -11.66
N GLY A 68 7.34 -1.85 -10.86
CA GLY A 68 6.93 -0.45 -11.02
C GLY A 68 6.13 0.09 -9.85
N LEU A 69 6.18 1.39 -9.74
CA LEU A 69 5.22 2.17 -8.96
C LEU A 69 4.13 2.66 -9.93
N PHE A 70 2.90 2.36 -9.59
CA PHE A 70 1.72 2.73 -10.34
C PHE A 70 0.86 3.65 -9.49
N ALA A 71 0.63 4.85 -9.98
CA ALA A 71 -0.29 5.80 -9.37
C ALA A 71 -1.42 6.07 -10.36
N SER A 72 -2.64 6.15 -9.86
CA SER A 72 -3.83 6.47 -10.63
C SER A 72 -4.70 7.43 -9.82
N VAL A 73 -5.23 8.45 -10.48
CA VAL A 73 -6.15 9.42 -9.90
C VAL A 73 -7.35 9.59 -10.84
N GLU A 74 -8.53 9.28 -10.36
CA GLU A 74 -9.79 9.52 -11.07
C GLU A 74 -10.21 10.97 -10.84
N LEU A 75 -10.09 11.78 -11.88
CA LEU A 75 -10.24 13.23 -11.84
C LEU A 75 -11.71 13.64 -11.82
N ILE A 76 -12.00 14.78 -11.19
CA ILE A 76 -13.29 15.44 -11.31
C ILE A 76 -13.20 16.50 -12.41
N PRO A 77 -14.08 16.46 -13.45
CA PRO A 77 -14.12 17.49 -14.48
C PRO A 77 -14.19 18.90 -13.89
N GLY A 78 -13.33 19.79 -14.36
CA GLY A 78 -13.22 21.16 -13.83
C GLY A 78 -12.39 21.33 -12.54
N LYS A 79 -11.92 20.22 -11.92
CA LYS A 79 -11.07 20.24 -10.71
C LYS A 79 -9.74 19.51 -10.91
N ILE A 80 -9.24 19.42 -12.12
CA ILE A 80 -8.06 18.62 -12.49
C ILE A 80 -6.83 19.00 -11.64
N GLU A 81 -6.48 20.28 -11.59
CA GLU A 81 -5.33 20.76 -10.83
C GLU A 81 -5.48 20.50 -9.33
N ALA A 82 -6.66 20.73 -8.76
CA ALA A 82 -6.96 20.45 -7.38
C ALA A 82 -6.86 18.95 -7.06
N SER A 83 -7.34 18.09 -7.96
CA SER A 83 -7.23 16.61 -7.84
C SER A 83 -5.79 16.15 -7.76
N ILE A 84 -4.94 16.65 -8.66
CA ILE A 84 -3.52 16.29 -8.72
C ILE A 84 -2.77 16.82 -7.50
N THR A 85 -3.05 18.07 -7.12
CA THR A 85 -2.43 18.71 -5.94
C THR A 85 -2.75 17.94 -4.65
N GLU A 86 -4.02 17.56 -4.44
CA GLU A 86 -4.43 16.81 -3.25
C GLU A 86 -3.82 15.41 -3.24
N PHE A 87 -3.79 14.72 -4.39
CA PHE A 87 -3.13 13.43 -4.51
C PHE A 87 -1.64 13.52 -4.16
N ALA A 88 -0.93 14.52 -4.70
CA ALA A 88 0.48 14.74 -4.41
C ALA A 88 0.72 15.05 -2.93
N ARG A 89 -0.12 15.92 -2.34
CA ARG A 89 -0.06 16.29 -0.92
C ARG A 89 -0.21 15.08 -0.01
N GLU A 90 -1.20 14.23 -0.26
CA GLU A 90 -1.41 13.05 0.58
C GLU A 90 -0.32 12.00 0.36
N THR A 91 0.20 11.84 -0.88
CA THR A 91 1.37 11.01 -1.13
C THR A 91 2.57 11.48 -0.31
N GLU A 92 2.83 12.79 -0.31
CA GLU A 92 3.93 13.39 0.46
C GLU A 92 3.74 13.20 1.97
N ARG A 93 2.51 13.35 2.48
CA ARG A 93 2.19 13.07 3.89
C ARG A 93 2.50 11.63 4.26
N MET A 94 2.13 10.66 3.41
CA MET A 94 2.46 9.25 3.65
C MET A 94 3.98 9.00 3.64
N VAL A 95 4.73 9.67 2.76
CA VAL A 95 6.20 9.54 2.69
C VAL A 95 6.87 10.17 3.93
N ARG A 96 6.42 11.36 4.36
CA ARG A 96 7.05 12.09 5.47
C ARG A 96 6.66 11.51 6.84
N TYR A 97 5.41 11.16 7.03
CA TYR A 97 4.85 10.81 8.34
C TYR A 97 4.47 9.34 8.48
N GLY A 98 4.44 8.60 7.35
CA GLY A 98 4.05 7.19 7.34
C GLY A 98 2.58 6.98 7.68
N PHE A 99 2.33 5.88 8.39
CA PHE A 99 0.99 5.42 8.76
C PHE A 99 0.85 5.31 10.27
N SER A 100 -0.32 5.64 10.79
CA SER A 100 -0.61 5.51 12.21
C SER A 100 -0.62 4.05 12.65
N LYS A 101 -0.38 3.81 13.94
CA LYS A 101 -0.45 2.46 14.52
C LYS A 101 -1.81 1.81 14.26
N LYS A 102 -2.91 2.57 14.34
CA LYS A 102 -4.27 2.08 14.08
C LYS A 102 -4.45 1.57 12.66
N GLU A 103 -3.93 2.29 11.66
CA GLU A 103 -3.97 1.87 10.25
C GLU A 103 -3.15 0.60 10.04
N ILE A 104 -1.93 0.57 10.58
CA ILE A 104 -1.04 -0.58 10.49
C ILE A 104 -1.68 -1.82 11.12
N ASP A 105 -2.22 -1.73 12.34
CA ASP A 105 -2.83 -2.86 13.04
C ASP A 105 -4.07 -3.38 12.31
N LYS A 106 -4.89 -2.49 11.75
CA LYS A 106 -6.07 -2.85 10.95
C LYS A 106 -5.68 -3.63 9.69
N GLU A 107 -4.73 -3.12 8.91
CA GLU A 107 -4.32 -3.77 7.66
C GLU A 107 -3.50 -5.04 7.91
N LYS A 108 -2.74 -5.10 9.01
CA LYS A 108 -2.10 -6.31 9.50
C LYS A 108 -3.10 -7.44 9.74
N LYS A 109 -4.16 -7.16 10.50
CA LYS A 109 -5.22 -8.13 10.78
C LYS A 109 -5.86 -8.63 9.49
N ARG A 110 -6.13 -7.73 8.54
CA ARG A 110 -6.72 -8.08 7.24
C ARG A 110 -5.77 -8.95 6.39
N LEU A 111 -4.49 -8.61 6.36
CA LEU A 111 -3.49 -9.39 5.62
C LEU A 111 -3.33 -10.79 6.23
N LEU A 112 -3.25 -10.91 7.55
CA LEU A 112 -3.19 -12.20 8.24
C LEU A 112 -4.40 -13.08 7.92
N ASN A 113 -5.60 -12.52 7.93
CA ASN A 113 -6.81 -13.26 7.57
C ASN A 113 -6.80 -13.72 6.10
N THR A 114 -6.28 -12.89 5.20
CA THR A 114 -6.11 -13.26 3.79
C THR A 114 -5.13 -14.43 3.63
N LEU A 115 -4.00 -14.37 4.34
CA LEU A 115 -3.00 -15.43 4.32
C LEU A 115 -3.53 -16.75 4.91
N ARG A 116 -4.30 -16.69 6.02
CA ARG A 116 -4.95 -17.86 6.62
C ARG A 116 -5.93 -18.52 5.65
N ARG A 117 -6.83 -17.74 5.03
CA ARG A 117 -7.79 -18.26 4.03
C ARG A 117 -7.09 -18.92 2.84
N ARG A 118 -5.97 -18.35 2.39
CA ARG A 118 -5.16 -18.96 1.31
C ARG A 118 -4.53 -20.28 1.75
N ALA A 119 -4.16 -20.41 3.03
CA ALA A 119 -3.65 -21.65 3.60
C ALA A 119 -4.70 -22.74 3.67
N GLU A 120 -5.90 -22.35 4.06
CA GLU A 120 -7.05 -23.26 4.22
C GLU A 120 -7.59 -23.72 2.86
N SER A 121 -7.48 -22.88 1.83
CA SER A 121 -7.77 -23.30 0.45
C SER A 121 -6.68 -24.28 0.02
N LYS A 122 -7.03 -25.57 -0.06
CA LYS A 122 -6.18 -26.74 -0.31
C LYS A 122 -5.32 -26.71 -1.61
N ASN A 123 -4.75 -25.56 -1.95
CA ASN A 123 -3.86 -25.39 -3.10
C ASN A 123 -2.43 -25.69 -2.64
N PRO A 124 -1.76 -26.74 -3.13
CA PRO A 124 -0.42 -27.16 -2.72
C PRO A 124 0.63 -26.03 -2.82
N ASN A 125 0.46 -25.11 -3.76
CA ASN A 125 1.33 -23.95 -3.90
C ASN A 125 1.15 -22.89 -2.81
N SER A 126 0.07 -22.93 -2.04
CA SER A 126 -0.16 -22.01 -0.92
C SER A 126 0.37 -22.54 0.42
N LEU A 127 0.56 -23.85 0.54
CA LEU A 127 1.08 -24.48 1.76
C LEU A 127 2.53 -24.14 2.06
N PHE A 128 3.35 -23.93 1.03
CA PHE A 128 4.74 -23.54 1.17
C PHE A 128 4.87 -22.09 1.75
N LEU A 129 3.94 -21.21 1.40
CA LEU A 129 3.94 -19.80 1.87
C LEU A 129 3.42 -19.64 3.30
N LEU A 130 2.90 -20.69 3.91
CA LEU A 130 2.14 -20.64 5.16
C LEU A 130 2.66 -21.51 6.28
N SER A 131 3.89 -22.00 6.15
CA SER A 131 4.56 -22.63 7.28
C SER A 131 4.51 -21.65 8.49
N ARG A 132 4.41 -22.20 9.70
CA ARG A 132 4.48 -21.43 10.97
C ARG A 132 5.66 -20.43 11.00
N LYS A 133 6.69 -20.69 10.21
CA LYS A 133 7.84 -19.82 9.97
C LYS A 133 7.45 -18.51 9.29
N CYS A 134 6.61 -18.54 8.26
CA CYS A 134 6.15 -17.35 7.54
C CYS A 134 5.31 -16.41 8.42
N ILE A 135 4.50 -16.95 9.31
CA ILE A 135 3.73 -16.15 10.27
C ILE A 135 4.65 -15.47 11.29
N LYS A 136 5.70 -16.17 11.77
CA LYS A 136 6.70 -15.58 12.66
C LYS A 136 7.49 -14.45 11.98
N ILE A 137 7.88 -14.65 10.71
CA ILE A 137 8.57 -13.65 9.91
C ILE A 137 7.68 -12.42 9.72
N PHE A 138 6.41 -12.62 9.41
CA PHE A 138 5.44 -11.54 9.26
C PHE A 138 5.31 -10.69 10.53
N ILE A 139 5.25 -11.33 11.69
CA ILE A 139 5.21 -10.64 12.99
C ILE A 139 6.49 -9.82 13.21
N SER A 140 7.65 -10.34 12.80
CA SER A 140 8.93 -9.64 12.92
C SER A 140 9.03 -8.43 12.00
N VAL A 141 8.54 -8.55 10.75
CA VAL A 141 8.54 -7.46 9.75
C VAL A 141 7.81 -6.23 10.24
N ILE A 142 6.66 -6.43 10.90
CA ILE A 142 5.83 -5.32 11.36
C ILE A 142 6.48 -4.57 12.53
N LYS A 143 7.35 -5.23 13.29
CA LYS A 143 8.15 -4.58 14.33
C LYS A 143 9.13 -3.53 13.78
N TYR A 144 9.49 -3.64 12.50
CA TYR A 144 10.48 -2.78 11.83
C TYR A 144 9.89 -1.80 10.80
N LEU A 145 8.55 -1.74 10.66
CA LEU A 145 7.96 -0.60 9.95
C LEU A 145 8.31 0.68 10.71
N PRO A 146 8.80 1.72 10.00
CA PRO A 146 9.20 2.96 10.66
C PRO A 146 8.02 3.48 11.49
N ARG A 147 8.22 3.54 12.81
CA ARG A 147 7.29 4.23 13.70
C ARG A 147 7.35 5.70 13.31
N PRO A 148 6.22 6.39 13.16
CA PRO A 148 6.24 7.83 13.03
C PRO A 148 7.01 8.37 14.23
N LYS A 149 8.08 9.12 13.97
CA LYS A 149 8.74 9.89 15.03
C LYS A 149 7.65 10.76 15.62
N SER A 150 7.39 10.62 16.90
CA SER A 150 6.43 11.42 17.65
C SER A 150 6.76 12.90 17.41
N ILE A 151 5.94 13.56 16.61
CA ILE A 151 6.02 14.99 16.43
C ILE A 151 5.33 15.59 17.65
N VAL A 152 6.15 16.17 18.53
CA VAL A 152 5.67 17.04 19.59
C VAL A 152 5.09 18.27 18.92
N TRP A 153 3.77 18.37 18.90
CA TRP A 153 3.09 19.62 18.58
C TRP A 153 3.41 20.61 19.70
N GLN A 154 4.32 21.53 19.46
CA GLN A 154 4.36 22.74 20.27
C GLN A 154 3.18 23.60 19.83
N GLU A 155 2.15 23.61 20.65
CA GLU A 155 1.14 24.67 20.61
C GLU A 155 1.88 25.98 20.97
N ASN A 156 2.12 26.80 19.96
CA ASN A 156 2.45 28.20 20.19
C ASN A 156 1.16 28.95 20.50
N SER A 157 1.07 29.35 21.73
CA SER A 157 0.09 30.28 22.29
C SER A 157 0.06 31.59 21.52
#